data_adc3089b97d42e1e83ed3c8c1946832f
#
_entry.id   adc3089b97d42e1e83ed3c8c1946832f
#
_cell.length_a   1.000
_cell.length_b   1.000
_cell.length_c   1.000
_cell.angle_alpha   90.00
_cell.angle_beta   90.00
_cell.angle_gamma   90.00
#
_symmetry.space_group_name_H-M   'P 1'
#
loop_
_entity.id
_entity.type
_entity.pdbx_description
1 polymer ?
#
loop_
_entity_poly.entity_id
_entity_poly.type
_entity_poly.pdbx_seq_one_letter_code
_entity_poly.pdbx_strand_id
1 'polypeptide(L)'
;MLENGHIKLHRRMTKWRWYRDGNTMRLFLHLILTANWEDCDFETITVHRGQRVASRRTLAEEIGMSEREVRTAINHLISTNEVTSVSTSKYTVFTVINYDAYQTATSKATSERPATDQQATSKRPATDHN
;
A
#
# COMPACT_ATOMS: atom_id res chain seq x y z
N MET A 1 -2.76 -18.76 5.14
CA MET A 1 -3.50 -17.50 5.22
C MET A 1 -2.91 -16.52 6.21
N LEU A 2 -2.39 -16.97 7.33
CA LEU A 2 -1.85 -16.07 8.35
C LEU A 2 -0.33 -15.96 8.34
N GLU A 3 0.30 -16.62 7.40
CA GLU A 3 1.73 -16.87 7.42
C GLU A 3 2.59 -15.63 7.29
N ASN A 4 2.19 -14.69 6.51
CA ASN A 4 3.04 -13.55 6.18
C ASN A 4 2.58 -12.28 6.87
N GLY A 5 1.94 -12.46 8.02
CA GLY A 5 1.46 -11.33 8.79
C GLY A 5 0.16 -10.78 8.25
N HIS A 6 -0.11 -9.56 8.63
CA HIS A 6 -1.38 -8.93 8.27
C HIS A 6 -1.17 -7.43 8.15
N ILE A 7 -2.15 -6.78 7.55
CA ILE A 7 -2.14 -5.33 7.44
C ILE A 7 -3.26 -4.76 8.32
N LYS A 8 -3.18 -3.47 8.55
CA LYS A 8 -4.09 -2.74 9.41
C LYS A 8 -4.98 -1.86 8.53
N LEU A 9 -6.29 -1.93 8.71
CA LEU A 9 -7.24 -1.08 8.00
C LEU A 9 -8.05 -0.29 9.01
N HIS A 10 -8.19 1.01 8.77
CA HIS A 10 -8.99 1.86 9.62
C HIS A 10 -10.45 1.79 9.21
N ARG A 11 -11.35 1.83 10.21
CA ARG A 11 -12.79 1.80 9.95
C ARG A 11 -13.24 2.96 9.09
N ARG A 12 -12.58 4.11 9.19
CA ARG A 12 -12.97 5.25 8.38
C ARG A 12 -12.70 5.08 6.89
N MET A 13 -12.09 3.97 6.50
CA MET A 13 -11.97 3.62 5.09
C MET A 13 -13.34 3.55 4.42
N THR A 14 -14.39 3.29 5.19
CA THR A 14 -15.76 3.32 4.66
C THR A 14 -16.19 4.70 4.17
N LYS A 15 -15.48 5.75 4.59
CA LYS A 15 -15.74 7.12 4.13
C LYS A 15 -14.82 7.54 3.00
N TRP A 16 -13.95 6.67 2.58
CA TRP A 16 -12.97 6.96 1.55
C TRP A 16 -13.65 7.08 0.20
N ARG A 17 -13.15 8.01 -0.60
CA ARG A 17 -13.70 8.31 -1.91
C ARG A 17 -13.90 7.07 -2.78
N TRP A 18 -12.95 6.15 -2.73
CA TRP A 18 -12.97 4.96 -3.59
C TRP A 18 -13.59 3.74 -2.93
N TYR A 19 -14.15 3.89 -1.76
CA TYR A 19 -14.73 2.75 -1.04
C TYR A 19 -15.83 2.06 -1.86
N ARG A 20 -16.60 2.84 -2.61
CA ARG A 20 -17.70 2.31 -3.40
C ARG A 20 -17.28 1.94 -4.82
N ASP A 21 -16.02 2.18 -5.18
CA ASP A 21 -15.46 1.78 -6.46
C ASP A 21 -14.73 0.45 -6.25
N GLY A 22 -15.41 -0.64 -6.56
CA GLY A 22 -14.89 -1.97 -6.23
C GLY A 22 -13.54 -2.25 -6.85
N ASN A 23 -13.36 -1.89 -8.11
CA ASN A 23 -12.09 -2.16 -8.78
C ASN A 23 -10.94 -1.35 -8.18
N THR A 24 -11.18 -0.07 -7.92
CA THR A 24 -10.15 0.80 -7.37
C THR A 24 -9.78 0.36 -5.96
N MET A 25 -10.78 0.06 -5.14
CA MET A 25 -10.52 -0.40 -3.79
C MET A 25 -9.78 -1.73 -3.77
N ARG A 26 -10.19 -2.65 -4.60
CA ARG A 26 -9.56 -3.97 -4.68
C ARG A 26 -8.11 -3.87 -5.10
N LEU A 27 -7.83 -3.06 -6.11
CA LEU A 27 -6.45 -2.87 -6.55
C LEU A 27 -5.60 -2.23 -5.45
N PHE A 28 -6.15 -1.25 -4.75
CA PHE A 28 -5.41 -0.60 -3.66
C PHE A 28 -5.05 -1.61 -2.57
N LEU A 29 -6.00 -2.43 -2.16
CA LEU A 29 -5.73 -3.47 -1.17
C LEU A 29 -4.68 -4.46 -1.67
N HIS A 30 -4.79 -4.84 -2.94
CA HIS A 30 -3.82 -5.77 -3.52
C HIS A 30 -2.41 -5.19 -3.52
N LEU A 31 -2.27 -3.91 -3.84
CA LEU A 31 -0.95 -3.27 -3.80
C LEU A 31 -0.39 -3.23 -2.39
N ILE A 32 -1.22 -2.90 -1.39
CA ILE A 32 -0.78 -2.91 0.00
C ILE A 32 -0.32 -4.30 0.41
N LEU A 33 -1.08 -5.32 0.02
CA LEU A 33 -0.80 -6.70 0.43
C LEU A 33 0.43 -7.28 -0.26
N THR A 34 0.76 -6.80 -1.45
CA THR A 34 1.85 -7.35 -2.25
C THR A 34 3.06 -6.45 -2.35
N ALA A 35 2.99 -5.22 -1.82
CA ALA A 35 4.15 -4.34 -1.82
C ALA A 35 5.24 -4.91 -0.93
N ASN A 36 6.49 -4.59 -1.25
CA ASN A 36 7.61 -5.03 -0.44
C ASN A 36 7.52 -4.40 0.94
N TRP A 37 7.62 -5.20 1.97
CA TRP A 37 7.57 -4.68 3.34
C TRP A 37 8.95 -4.28 3.86
N GLU A 38 10.00 -4.56 3.09
CA GLU A 38 11.35 -4.09 3.37
C GLU A 38 12.06 -3.86 2.04
N ASP A 39 13.14 -3.11 2.08
CA ASP A 39 13.90 -2.82 0.88
C ASP A 39 14.55 -4.11 0.35
N CYS A 40 14.57 -4.26 -0.96
CA CYS A 40 15.27 -5.38 -1.58
C CYS A 40 15.73 -4.98 -2.98
N ASP A 41 16.69 -5.72 -3.50
CA ASP A 41 17.20 -5.46 -4.84
C ASP A 41 16.38 -6.23 -5.87
N PHE A 42 16.18 -5.59 -7.00
CA PHE A 42 15.53 -6.19 -8.15
C PHE A 42 16.26 -5.75 -9.40
N GLU A 43 16.96 -6.68 -10.04
CA GLU A 43 17.80 -6.38 -11.20
C GLU A 43 18.78 -5.25 -10.84
N THR A 44 18.66 -4.11 -11.50
CA THR A 44 19.60 -3.00 -11.30
C THR A 44 19.06 -1.92 -10.39
N ILE A 45 17.91 -2.14 -9.78
CA ILE A 45 17.30 -1.13 -8.90
C ILE A 45 17.05 -1.67 -7.51
N THR A 46 16.90 -0.76 -6.58
CA THR A 46 16.43 -1.11 -5.23
C THR A 46 14.94 -0.85 -5.16
N VAL A 47 14.18 -1.86 -4.77
CA VAL A 47 12.75 -1.70 -4.54
C VAL A 47 12.56 -1.43 -3.06
N HIS A 48 12.03 -0.25 -2.76
CA HIS A 48 11.91 0.17 -1.37
C HIS A 48 10.63 -0.35 -0.74
N ARG A 49 10.61 -0.32 0.58
CA ARG A 49 9.42 -0.65 1.35
C ARG A 49 8.23 0.15 0.85
N GLY A 50 7.10 -0.52 0.65
CA GLY A 50 5.89 0.12 0.14
C GLY A 50 5.80 0.18 -1.37
N GLN A 51 6.78 -0.41 -2.06
CA GLN A 51 6.80 -0.42 -3.53
C GLN A 51 6.50 -1.81 -4.07
N ARG A 52 5.85 -1.85 -5.21
CA ARG A 52 5.60 -3.09 -5.94
C ARG A 52 6.07 -2.91 -7.38
N VAL A 53 6.92 -3.80 -7.84
CA VAL A 53 7.35 -3.84 -9.25
C VAL A 53 6.47 -4.83 -9.99
N ALA A 54 5.73 -4.37 -10.98
CA ALA A 54 4.86 -5.23 -11.78
C ALA A 54 4.44 -4.49 -13.02
N SER A 55 3.90 -5.22 -13.99
CA SER A 55 3.21 -4.60 -15.11
C SER A 55 1.71 -4.56 -14.81
N ARG A 56 0.98 -3.71 -15.55
CA ARG A 56 -0.47 -3.70 -15.42
C ARG A 56 -1.05 -5.05 -15.76
N ARG A 57 -0.47 -5.72 -16.71
CA ARG A 57 -0.90 -7.06 -17.11
C ARG A 57 -0.77 -8.05 -15.98
N THR A 58 0.38 -8.02 -15.28
CA THR A 58 0.60 -8.90 -14.14
C THR A 58 -0.42 -8.66 -13.05
N LEU A 59 -0.66 -7.38 -12.73
CA LEU A 59 -1.66 -7.04 -11.71
C LEU A 59 -3.05 -7.52 -12.13
N ALA A 60 -3.39 -7.32 -13.41
CA ALA A 60 -4.69 -7.76 -13.90
C ALA A 60 -4.87 -9.27 -13.74
N GLU A 61 -3.83 -10.02 -14.05
CA GLU A 61 -3.86 -11.48 -13.89
C GLU A 61 -4.00 -11.89 -12.45
N GLU A 62 -3.32 -11.19 -11.56
CA GLU A 62 -3.35 -11.55 -10.12
C GLU A 62 -4.71 -11.31 -9.49
N ILE A 63 -5.42 -10.27 -9.90
CA ILE A 63 -6.66 -9.91 -9.25
C ILE A 63 -7.90 -10.16 -10.10
N GLY A 64 -7.73 -10.72 -11.30
CA GLY A 64 -8.88 -11.06 -12.11
C GLY A 64 -9.61 -9.88 -12.70
N MET A 65 -8.87 -8.85 -13.11
CA MET A 65 -9.43 -7.68 -13.79
C MET A 65 -8.81 -7.58 -15.17
N SER A 66 -9.46 -6.80 -16.05
CA SER A 66 -8.85 -6.47 -17.34
C SER A 66 -7.75 -5.44 -17.14
N GLU A 67 -6.82 -5.35 -18.10
CA GLU A 67 -5.77 -4.32 -18.04
C GLU A 67 -6.36 -2.92 -18.06
N ARG A 68 -7.47 -2.74 -18.76
CA ARG A 68 -8.16 -1.46 -18.81
C ARG A 68 -8.69 -1.08 -17.43
N GLU A 69 -9.30 -2.03 -16.72
CA GLU A 69 -9.82 -1.80 -15.38
C GLU A 69 -8.68 -1.46 -14.43
N VAL A 70 -7.55 -2.16 -14.55
CA VAL A 70 -6.37 -1.86 -13.73
C VAL A 70 -5.88 -0.45 -14.00
N ARG A 71 -5.78 -0.07 -15.27
CA ARG A 71 -5.33 1.29 -15.64
C ARG A 71 -6.23 2.36 -15.04
N THR A 72 -7.54 2.16 -15.16
CA THR A 72 -8.50 3.12 -14.61
C THR A 72 -8.36 3.22 -13.09
N ALA A 73 -8.25 2.08 -12.42
CA ALA A 73 -8.09 2.07 -10.97
C ALA A 73 -6.78 2.75 -10.54
N ILE A 74 -5.69 2.49 -11.24
CA ILE A 74 -4.42 3.15 -10.94
C ILE A 74 -4.53 4.66 -11.12
N ASN A 75 -5.17 5.11 -12.19
CA ASN A 75 -5.34 6.54 -12.42
C ASN A 75 -6.17 7.19 -11.31
N HIS A 76 -7.20 6.50 -10.82
CA HIS A 76 -7.97 6.97 -9.68
C HIS A 76 -7.07 7.16 -8.45
N LEU A 77 -6.27 6.15 -8.14
CA LEU A 77 -5.41 6.19 -6.95
C LEU A 77 -4.31 7.25 -7.07
N ILE A 78 -3.81 7.47 -8.28
CA ILE A 78 -2.84 8.53 -8.51
C ILE A 78 -3.50 9.90 -8.32
N SER A 79 -4.73 10.06 -8.79
CA SER A 79 -5.41 11.35 -8.73
C SER A 79 -5.67 11.80 -7.29
N THR A 80 -5.75 10.87 -6.36
CA THR A 80 -5.99 11.20 -4.95
C THR A 80 -4.75 10.98 -4.08
N ASN A 81 -3.61 10.78 -4.71
CA ASN A 81 -2.31 10.68 -4.02
C ASN A 81 -2.18 9.49 -3.09
N GLU A 82 -2.87 8.40 -3.37
CA GLU A 82 -2.65 7.16 -2.63
C GLU A 82 -1.50 6.34 -3.18
N VAL A 83 -1.25 6.47 -4.48
CA VAL A 83 -0.25 5.66 -5.18
C VAL A 83 0.46 6.53 -6.20
N THR A 84 1.75 6.26 -6.43
CA THR A 84 2.46 6.80 -7.59
C THR A 84 2.91 5.65 -8.47
N SER A 85 3.18 5.93 -9.73
CA SER A 85 3.73 4.93 -10.62
C SER A 85 4.82 5.55 -11.49
N VAL A 86 5.89 4.79 -11.69
CA VAL A 86 7.00 5.18 -12.57
C VAL A 86 7.27 3.99 -13.48
N SER A 87 7.13 4.21 -14.79
CA SER A 87 7.31 3.14 -15.76
C SER A 87 8.67 3.22 -16.43
N THR A 88 9.26 2.06 -16.66
CA THR A 88 10.43 1.93 -17.49
C THR A 88 10.03 1.11 -18.72
N SER A 89 11.00 0.81 -19.58
CA SER A 89 10.72 -0.01 -20.77
C SER A 89 10.37 -1.45 -20.39
N LYS A 90 10.69 -1.90 -19.19
CA LYS A 90 10.51 -3.30 -18.80
C LYS A 90 9.43 -3.51 -17.74
N TYR A 91 9.20 -2.54 -16.88
CA TYR A 91 8.30 -2.72 -15.76
C TYR A 91 7.82 -1.38 -15.22
N THR A 92 6.89 -1.43 -14.27
CA THR A 92 6.39 -0.25 -13.58
C THR A 92 6.62 -0.43 -12.09
N VAL A 93 7.03 0.63 -11.42
CA VAL A 93 7.18 0.65 -9.97
C VAL A 93 6.01 1.43 -9.39
N PHE A 94 5.18 0.75 -8.63
CA PHE A 94 4.05 1.37 -7.93
C PHE A 94 4.45 1.61 -6.49
N THR A 95 4.20 2.81 -5.98
CA THR A 95 4.51 3.16 -4.59
C THR A 95 3.22 3.48 -3.86
N VAL A 96 2.97 2.80 -2.75
CA VAL A 96 1.87 3.13 -1.85
C VAL A 96 2.36 4.25 -0.93
N ILE A 97 1.80 5.45 -1.09
CA ILE A 97 2.37 6.64 -0.47
C ILE A 97 2.36 6.57 1.06
N ASN A 98 1.31 6.06 1.65
CA ASN A 98 1.18 5.98 3.10
C ASN A 98 1.30 4.55 3.60
N TYR A 99 2.24 3.82 3.03
CA TYR A 99 2.35 2.38 3.28
C TYR A 99 2.44 2.05 4.77
N ASP A 100 3.24 2.80 5.52
CA ASP A 100 3.45 2.49 6.94
C ASP A 100 2.17 2.56 7.76
N ALA A 101 1.20 3.35 7.33
CA ALA A 101 -0.08 3.45 8.02
C ALA A 101 -0.87 2.14 7.98
N TYR A 102 -0.54 1.25 7.05
CA TYR A 102 -1.24 -0.02 6.88
C TYR A 102 -0.49 -1.19 7.48
N GLN A 103 0.68 -0.94 8.07
CA GLN A 103 1.47 -2.01 8.67
C GLN A 103 1.16 -2.10 10.16
N THR A 104 1.24 -3.31 10.68
CA THR A 104 1.03 -3.48 12.11
C THR A 104 2.23 -2.94 12.86
N ALA A 105 2.03 -2.56 14.12
CA ALA A 105 3.06 -1.93 14.92
C ALA A 105 4.10 -2.90 15.45
N THR A 106 4.07 -4.12 15.06
CA THR A 106 4.95 -5.11 15.64
C THR A 106 6.40 -5.01 15.24
N SER A 107 6.70 -4.38 14.31
CA SER A 107 8.06 -4.43 13.85
C SER A 107 9.01 -3.65 14.68
N LYS A 108 9.46 -3.87 14.99
CA LYS A 108 10.28 -3.29 15.44
C LYS A 108 10.65 -2.47 15.78
N ALA A 109 10.19 -2.53 15.81
CA ALA A 109 10.42 -2.02 16.14
C ALA A 109 10.65 -1.25 16.36
N THR A 110 10.33 -1.19 16.71
CA THR A 110 10.40 -0.60 17.01
C THR A 110 10.98 0.11 17.25
N SER A 111 11.16 0.46 17.43
CA SER A 111 11.55 1.07 17.73
C SER A 111 11.65 2.08 17.69
N GLU A 112 11.61 2.54 17.87
CA GLU A 112 11.50 3.40 17.92
C GLU A 112 11.00 4.26 17.77
N ARG A 113 10.51 4.50 18.01
CA ARG A 113 9.74 5.31 17.97
C ARG A 113 9.02 5.78 18.44
N PRO A 114 9.08 5.96 18.86
CA PRO A 114 8.15 6.39 19.21
C PRO A 114 7.41 6.94 19.24
N ALA A 115 7.25 7.05 19.46
CA ALA A 115 6.26 7.46 19.21
C ALA A 115 5.45 7.86 19.27
N THR A 116 5.60 7.82 19.40
CA THR A 116 4.62 8.02 19.18
C THR A 116 3.92 8.07 19.25
N ASP A 117 4.18 7.96 19.27
CA ASP A 117 3.27 7.92 19.19
C ASP A 117 2.63 8.03 19.40
N GLN A 118 2.88 7.95 19.30
CA GLN A 118 2.12 7.98 19.30
C GLN A 118 1.53 8.12 19.55
N GLN A 119 1.93 8.17 19.63
CA GLN A 119 1.26 8.27 19.68
C GLN A 119 0.73 8.27 19.91
N ALA A 120 1.21 8.28 20.31
CA ALA A 120 0.51 8.26 20.22
C ALA A 120 -0.08 8.19 20.58
N THR A 121 0.26 8.31 20.42
CA THR A 121 -0.48 8.28 20.49
C THR A 121 -0.85 8.20 21.02
N SER A 122 -0.62 8.23 21.20
CA SER A 122 -1.20 8.20 21.33
C SER A 122 -1.50 8.25 21.85
N LYS A 123 -1.19 8.34 21.93
CA LYS A 123 -1.61 8.31 21.99
C LYS A 123 -2.13 8.37 22.20
N ARG A 124 -1.86 8.47 22.17
CA ARG A 124 -2.40 8.49 22.04
C ARG A 124 -2.80 8.65 22.00
N PRO A 125 -2.71 8.48 22.61
CA PRO A 125 -3.16 8.51 22.17
C PRO A 125 -3.41 8.50 22.03
N ALA A 126 -3.49 8.78 22.37
CA ALA A 126 -3.99 8.83 21.68
C ALA A 126 -4.26 8.74 21.36
N THR A 127 -4.03 8.68 21.39
CA THR A 127 -4.38 8.57 20.73
C THR A 127 -4.46 8.52 20.33
N ASP A 128 -4.45 8.65 20.32
CA ASP A 128 -4.58 8.55 19.71
C ASP A 128 -4.51 8.47 19.39
N HIS A 129 -4.45 8.67 19.11
CA HIS A 129 -4.38 8.46 18.77
C HIS A 129 -4.47 8.48 18.61
N ASN A 130 -4.45 8.65 18.77
CA ASN A 130 -4.64 8.63 18.45
C ASN A 130 -4.56 8.43 18.46
#